data_ccda201ce98752fb28281f6ffd469fea
#
_entry.id   ccda201ce98752fb28281f6ffd469fea
#
_cell.length_a   1.000
_cell.length_b   1.000
_cell.length_c   1.000
_cell.angle_alpha   90.00
_cell.angle_beta   90.00
_cell.angle_gamma   90.00
#
_symmetry.space_group_name_H-M   'P 1'
#
loop_
_entity.id
_entity.type
_entity.pdbx_description
1 polymer ?
#
loop_
_entity_poly.entity_id
_entity_poly.type
_entity_poly.pdbx_seq_one_letter_code
_entity_poly.pdbx_strand_id
1 'polypeptide(L)'
;MNCGFEDCTVLNELMNKYGDDWAAIFSNYQSLRKPDGDAIADLAIGNFIEMRDKVGDAKFLLQKKIEARISERHPDKWVPLYSMVTYSPHIRYSTASREGKKQEAIMQKIMTLPDIESKWNSEEVENKIIYLLK
;
A
#
# COMPACT_ATOMS: atom_id res chain seq x y z
N MET A 1 15.35 -0.20 -2.13
CA MET A 1 16.33 -1.31 -2.38
C MET A 1 15.64 -2.53 -2.96
N ASN A 2 14.59 -3.07 -2.35
CA ASN A 2 13.89 -4.29 -2.84
C ASN A 2 13.41 -4.18 -4.29
N CYS A 3 12.82 -3.04 -4.70
CA CYS A 3 12.34 -2.84 -6.06
C CYS A 3 13.46 -3.03 -7.11
N GLY A 4 14.66 -2.50 -6.85
CA GLY A 4 15.80 -2.69 -7.76
C GLY A 4 16.29 -4.13 -7.85
N PHE A 5 16.21 -4.91 -6.77
CA PHE A 5 16.52 -6.34 -6.83
C PHE A 5 15.47 -7.12 -7.63
N GLU A 6 14.18 -6.77 -7.47
CA GLU A 6 13.12 -7.35 -8.30
C GLU A 6 13.31 -7.02 -9.78
N ASP A 7 13.76 -5.80 -10.10
CA ASP A 7 14.07 -5.40 -11.47
C ASP A 7 15.13 -6.30 -12.09
N CYS A 8 16.21 -6.59 -11.35
CA CYS A 8 17.24 -7.52 -11.80
C CYS A 8 16.71 -8.94 -11.98
N THR A 9 15.88 -9.41 -11.05
CA THR A 9 15.29 -10.76 -11.11
C THR A 9 14.41 -10.91 -12.36
N VAL A 10 13.50 -9.97 -12.58
CA VAL A 10 12.59 -9.99 -13.73
C VAL A 10 13.35 -9.90 -15.04
N LEU A 11 14.39 -9.05 -15.12
CA LEU A 11 15.23 -8.96 -16.30
C LEU A 11 15.92 -10.29 -16.59
N ASN A 12 16.51 -10.93 -15.58
CA ASN A 12 17.17 -12.22 -15.71
C ASN A 12 16.21 -13.32 -16.18
N GLU A 13 14.98 -13.37 -15.63
CA GLU A 13 13.95 -14.31 -16.06
C GLU A 13 13.57 -14.12 -17.52
N LEU A 14 13.44 -12.87 -17.97
CA LEU A 14 13.14 -12.55 -19.37
C LEU A 14 14.29 -12.90 -20.33
N MET A 15 15.55 -12.69 -19.91
CA MET A 15 16.72 -13.11 -20.67
C MET A 15 16.75 -14.63 -20.83
N ASN A 16 16.49 -15.37 -19.76
CA ASN A 16 16.41 -16.84 -19.82
C ASN A 16 15.28 -17.33 -20.72
N LYS A 17 14.17 -16.59 -20.81
CA LYS A 17 13.00 -16.94 -21.62
C LYS A 17 13.16 -16.62 -23.10
N TYR A 18 13.74 -15.48 -23.43
CA TYR A 18 13.78 -14.93 -24.78
C TYR A 18 15.16 -14.96 -25.43
N GLY A 19 16.22 -15.38 -24.70
CA GLY A 19 17.58 -15.47 -25.21
C GLY A 19 18.10 -14.12 -25.70
N ASP A 20 18.46 -14.04 -26.97
CA ASP A 20 19.02 -12.83 -27.60
C ASP A 20 17.96 -11.91 -28.23
N ASP A 21 16.67 -12.19 -28.05
CA ASP A 21 15.58 -11.31 -28.52
C ASP A 21 15.37 -10.12 -27.58
N TRP A 22 16.27 -9.16 -27.67
CA TRP A 22 16.24 -7.94 -26.85
C TRP A 22 14.98 -7.09 -27.06
N ALA A 23 14.35 -7.12 -28.22
CA ALA A 23 13.12 -6.40 -28.49
C ALA A 23 11.96 -6.98 -27.65
N ALA A 24 11.84 -8.31 -27.61
CA ALA A 24 10.86 -8.99 -26.76
C ALA A 24 11.16 -8.78 -25.27
N ILE A 25 12.45 -8.88 -24.86
CA ILE A 25 12.88 -8.68 -23.47
C ILE A 25 12.46 -7.29 -22.98
N PHE A 26 12.84 -6.22 -23.69
CA PHE A 26 12.55 -4.85 -23.23
C PHE A 26 11.06 -4.52 -23.27
N SER A 27 10.31 -4.99 -24.26
CA SER A 27 8.86 -4.78 -24.31
C SER A 27 8.15 -5.43 -23.12
N ASN A 28 8.50 -6.67 -22.82
CA ASN A 28 7.93 -7.39 -21.67
C ASN A 28 8.39 -6.79 -20.34
N TYR A 29 9.66 -6.43 -20.21
CA TYR A 29 10.19 -5.80 -19.02
C TYR A 29 9.48 -4.49 -18.72
N GLN A 30 9.31 -3.61 -19.69
CA GLN A 30 8.58 -2.36 -19.54
C GLN A 30 7.14 -2.60 -19.09
N SER A 31 6.45 -3.55 -19.69
CA SER A 31 5.06 -3.87 -19.35
C SER A 31 4.90 -4.40 -17.92
N LEU A 32 5.87 -5.19 -17.45
CA LEU A 32 5.86 -5.79 -16.13
C LEU A 32 6.30 -4.78 -15.05
N ARG A 33 7.36 -4.01 -15.31
CA ARG A 33 8.04 -3.22 -14.26
C ARG A 33 7.61 -1.76 -14.18
N LYS A 34 7.23 -1.16 -15.31
CA LYS A 34 6.82 0.26 -15.30
C LYS A 34 5.69 0.56 -14.32
N PRO A 35 4.60 -0.22 -14.24
CA PRO A 35 3.52 0.06 -13.27
C PRO A 35 4.00 -0.01 -11.81
N ASP A 36 4.95 -0.88 -11.50
CA ASP A 36 5.49 -1.00 -10.15
C ASP A 36 6.53 0.09 -9.85
N GLY A 37 7.37 0.44 -10.83
CA GLY A 37 8.31 1.55 -10.72
C GLY A 37 7.61 2.89 -10.49
N ASP A 38 6.56 3.18 -11.25
CA ASP A 38 5.75 4.38 -11.07
C ASP A 38 5.08 4.38 -9.69
N ALA A 39 4.51 3.23 -9.28
CA ALA A 39 3.83 3.11 -7.99
C ALA A 39 4.77 3.31 -6.80
N ILE A 40 5.98 2.73 -6.81
CA ILE A 40 6.92 2.91 -5.69
C ILE A 40 7.46 4.33 -5.61
N ALA A 41 7.62 5.01 -6.75
CA ALA A 41 7.99 6.43 -6.77
C ALA A 41 6.90 7.30 -6.13
N ASP A 42 5.64 7.11 -6.51
CA ASP A 42 4.50 7.82 -5.92
C ASP A 42 4.38 7.54 -4.40
N LEU A 43 4.53 6.28 -4.00
CA LEU A 43 4.49 5.87 -2.59
C LEU A 43 5.63 6.51 -1.77
N ALA A 44 6.83 6.62 -2.34
CA ALA A 44 7.96 7.27 -1.68
C ALA A 44 7.72 8.76 -1.47
N ILE A 45 7.17 9.45 -2.47
CA ILE A 45 6.78 10.87 -2.36
C ILE A 45 5.67 11.04 -1.32
N GLY A 46 4.63 10.20 -1.36
CA GLY A 46 3.55 10.21 -0.37
C GLY A 46 4.05 10.02 1.05
N ASN A 47 4.92 9.03 1.28
CA ASN A 47 5.53 8.79 2.59
C ASN A 47 6.39 9.97 3.06
N PHE A 48 7.16 10.58 2.17
CA PHE A 48 7.94 11.79 2.50
C PHE A 48 7.03 12.93 2.98
N ILE A 49 5.92 13.18 2.30
CA ILE A 49 4.95 14.22 2.68
C ILE A 49 4.30 13.89 4.04
N GLU A 50 3.90 12.63 4.26
CA GLU A 50 3.35 12.21 5.56
C GLU A 50 4.34 12.44 6.71
N MET A 51 5.57 12.00 6.54
CA MET A 51 6.61 12.15 7.57
C MET A 51 6.98 13.59 7.85
N ARG A 52 6.96 14.45 6.82
CA ARG A 52 7.26 15.86 6.97
C ARG A 52 6.12 16.66 7.63
N ASP A 53 4.89 16.43 7.20
CA ASP A 53 3.79 17.37 7.45
C ASP A 53 2.75 16.85 8.43
N LYS A 54 2.58 15.49 8.57
CA LYS A 54 1.43 14.92 9.29
C LYS A 54 1.75 14.26 10.62
N VAL A 55 3.01 13.97 10.93
CA VAL A 55 3.36 13.22 12.15
C VAL A 55 3.01 13.94 13.46
N GLY A 56 2.79 15.24 13.42
CA GLY A 56 2.33 16.05 14.57
C GLY A 56 0.81 16.27 14.62
N ASP A 57 0.07 15.84 13.60
CA ASP A 57 -1.38 16.06 13.53
C ASP A 57 -2.13 15.01 14.37
N ALA A 58 -2.94 15.48 15.32
CA ALA A 58 -3.71 14.62 16.21
C ALA A 58 -4.71 13.72 15.46
N LYS A 59 -5.32 14.23 14.37
CA LYS A 59 -6.26 13.44 13.55
C LYS A 59 -5.52 12.34 12.80
N PHE A 60 -4.37 12.65 12.24
CA PHE A 60 -3.52 11.66 11.58
C PHE A 60 -3.07 10.56 12.56
N LEU A 61 -2.66 10.94 13.76
CA LEU A 61 -2.27 9.97 14.79
C LEU A 61 -3.45 9.10 15.22
N LEU A 62 -4.66 9.65 15.34
CA LEU A 62 -5.87 8.89 15.61
C LEU A 62 -6.19 7.92 14.49
N GLN A 63 -6.11 8.35 13.22
CA GLN A 63 -6.26 7.49 12.06
C GLN A 63 -5.30 6.30 12.14
N LYS A 64 -4.02 6.55 12.40
CA LYS A 64 -3.01 5.47 12.52
C LYS A 64 -3.30 4.50 13.67
N LYS A 65 -3.87 4.96 14.77
CA LYS A 65 -4.33 4.07 15.87
C LYS A 65 -5.48 3.16 15.43
N ILE A 66 -6.43 3.70 14.66
CA ILE A 66 -7.55 2.90 14.13
C ILE A 66 -7.03 1.86 13.13
N GLU A 67 -6.15 2.26 12.21
CA GLU A 67 -5.53 1.36 11.23
C GLU A 67 -4.75 0.23 11.90
N ALA A 68 -3.96 0.53 12.91
CA ALA A 68 -3.21 -0.47 13.67
C ALA A 68 -4.15 -1.48 14.35
N ARG A 69 -5.22 -1.00 15.00
CA ARG A 69 -6.21 -1.86 15.65
C ARG A 69 -6.90 -2.80 14.64
N ILE A 70 -7.33 -2.28 13.50
CA ILE A 70 -7.99 -3.09 12.47
C ILE A 70 -7.03 -4.15 11.91
N SER A 71 -5.79 -3.77 11.65
CA SER A 71 -4.76 -4.72 11.19
C SER A 71 -4.49 -5.83 12.20
N GLU A 72 -4.44 -5.50 13.48
CA GLU A 72 -4.23 -6.48 14.55
C GLU A 72 -5.40 -7.48 14.67
N ARG A 73 -6.64 -6.99 14.57
CA ARG A 73 -7.84 -7.81 14.73
C ARG A 73 -8.27 -8.54 13.45
N HIS A 74 -7.94 -8.02 12.29
CA HIS A 74 -8.32 -8.54 10.98
C HIS A 74 -7.14 -8.55 10.01
N PRO A 75 -6.04 -9.25 10.31
CA PRO A 75 -4.82 -9.22 9.50
C PRO A 75 -5.04 -9.72 8.06
N ASP A 76 -6.03 -10.59 7.84
CA ASP A 76 -6.38 -11.09 6.51
C ASP A 76 -7.19 -10.08 5.66
N LYS A 77 -7.77 -9.06 6.29
CA LYS A 77 -8.63 -8.07 5.63
C LYS A 77 -7.99 -6.69 5.51
N TRP A 78 -7.11 -6.35 6.45
CA TRP A 78 -6.43 -5.08 6.49
C TRP A 78 -4.93 -5.26 6.68
N VAL A 79 -4.21 -5.23 5.59
CA VAL A 79 -2.75 -5.20 5.60
C VAL A 79 -2.31 -3.75 5.46
N PRO A 80 -1.57 -3.16 6.42
CA PRO A 80 -1.09 -1.79 6.30
C PRO A 80 -0.24 -1.59 5.04
N LEU A 81 -0.38 -0.42 4.40
CA LEU A 81 0.34 -0.11 3.17
C LEU A 81 1.86 -0.32 3.31
N TYR A 82 2.43 0.13 4.42
CA TYR A 82 3.86 -0.09 4.70
C TYR A 82 4.23 -1.57 4.73
N SER A 83 3.39 -2.41 5.32
CA SER A 83 3.62 -3.87 5.36
C SER A 83 3.49 -4.51 3.98
N MET A 84 2.54 -4.07 3.16
CA MET A 84 2.43 -4.54 1.78
C MET A 84 3.69 -4.23 0.97
N VAL A 85 4.25 -3.04 1.14
CA VAL A 85 5.43 -2.58 0.38
C VAL A 85 6.73 -3.21 0.89
N THR A 86 6.85 -3.44 2.21
CA THR A 86 8.13 -3.79 2.83
C THR A 86 8.28 -5.28 3.11
N TYR A 87 7.18 -5.94 3.53
CA TYR A 87 7.24 -7.30 4.08
C TYR A 87 6.42 -8.33 3.28
N SER A 88 5.76 -7.91 2.19
CA SER A 88 4.89 -8.78 1.41
C SER A 88 5.41 -8.93 -0.03
N PRO A 89 6.45 -9.73 -0.27
CA PRO A 89 7.11 -9.83 -1.58
C PRO A 89 6.20 -10.38 -2.69
N HIS A 90 5.07 -11.00 -2.33
CA HIS A 90 4.05 -11.48 -3.25
C HIS A 90 3.05 -10.40 -3.68
N ILE A 91 3.07 -9.22 -3.04
CA ILE A 91 2.19 -8.08 -3.39
C ILE A 91 2.99 -7.09 -4.24
N ARG A 92 2.57 -6.91 -5.49
CA ARG A 92 3.19 -5.92 -6.39
C ARG A 92 2.98 -4.50 -5.87
N TYR A 93 3.94 -3.61 -6.09
CA TYR A 93 3.86 -2.20 -5.66
C TYR A 93 2.65 -1.47 -6.22
N SER A 94 2.30 -1.72 -7.49
CA SER A 94 1.09 -1.19 -8.13
C SER A 94 -0.20 -1.67 -7.44
N THR A 95 -0.22 -2.91 -6.96
CA THR A 95 -1.33 -3.45 -6.15
C THR A 95 -1.36 -2.81 -4.77
N ALA A 96 -0.22 -2.72 -4.08
CA ALA A 96 -0.12 -2.07 -2.78
C ALA A 96 -0.58 -0.60 -2.84
N SER A 97 -0.18 0.14 -3.88
CA SER A 97 -0.62 1.53 -4.11
C SER A 97 -2.13 1.62 -4.29
N ARG A 98 -2.74 0.74 -5.08
CA ARG A 98 -4.19 0.71 -5.28
C ARG A 98 -4.94 0.39 -3.99
N GLU A 99 -4.52 -0.63 -3.26
CA GLU A 99 -5.15 -1.02 -1.99
C GLU A 99 -4.96 0.06 -0.92
N GLY A 100 -3.80 0.69 -0.85
CA GLY A 100 -3.55 1.82 0.05
C GLY A 100 -4.49 3.01 -0.22
N LYS A 101 -4.75 3.34 -1.49
CA LYS A 101 -5.73 4.38 -1.86
C LYS A 101 -7.15 4.02 -1.42
N LYS A 102 -7.55 2.75 -1.51
CA LYS A 102 -8.85 2.29 -0.99
C LYS A 102 -8.91 2.42 0.54
N GLN A 103 -7.88 1.97 1.23
CA GLN A 103 -7.79 2.08 2.69
C GLN A 103 -7.87 3.54 3.13
N GLU A 104 -7.15 4.44 2.48
CA GLU A 104 -7.20 5.87 2.76
C GLU A 104 -8.60 6.45 2.56
N ALA A 105 -9.29 6.11 1.46
CA ALA A 105 -10.67 6.55 1.21
C ALA A 105 -11.66 6.03 2.27
N ILE A 106 -11.46 4.83 2.79
CA ILE A 106 -12.24 4.30 3.91
C ILE A 106 -11.96 5.11 5.17
N MET A 107 -10.70 5.32 5.51
CA MET A 107 -10.31 6.07 6.71
C MET A 107 -10.82 7.51 6.67
N GLN A 108 -10.80 8.18 5.52
CA GLN A 108 -11.39 9.51 5.38
C GLN A 108 -12.88 9.53 5.76
N LYS A 109 -13.66 8.50 5.37
CA LYS A 109 -15.07 8.38 5.76
C LYS A 109 -15.22 8.09 7.26
N ILE A 110 -14.36 7.24 7.82
CA ILE A 110 -14.38 6.91 9.26
C ILE A 110 -14.05 8.15 10.10
N MET A 111 -13.05 8.92 9.71
CA MET A 111 -12.63 10.13 10.44
C MET A 111 -13.65 11.28 10.39
N THR A 112 -14.69 11.19 9.56
CA THR A 112 -15.82 12.14 9.56
C THR A 112 -16.98 11.70 10.46
N LEU A 113 -16.90 10.55 11.12
CA LEU A 113 -17.95 10.09 12.01
C LEU A 113 -18.04 10.98 13.25
N PRO A 114 -19.26 11.26 13.76
CA PRO A 114 -19.43 12.00 15.02
C PRO A 114 -18.78 11.22 16.17
N ASP A 115 -18.15 11.95 17.07
CA ASP A 115 -17.50 11.42 18.28
C ASP A 115 -16.39 10.38 18.01
N ILE A 116 -15.79 10.38 16.83
CA ILE A 116 -14.75 9.40 16.46
C ILE A 116 -13.59 9.39 17.47
N GLU A 117 -13.24 10.54 18.04
CA GLU A 117 -12.17 10.67 19.04
C GLU A 117 -12.44 9.86 20.30
N SER A 118 -13.72 9.71 20.69
CA SER A 118 -14.12 8.91 21.87
C SER A 118 -14.50 7.47 21.51
N LYS A 119 -14.93 7.22 20.27
CA LYS A 119 -15.45 5.92 19.80
C LYS A 119 -14.49 5.14 18.90
N TRP A 120 -13.29 5.63 18.66
CA TRP A 120 -12.35 5.07 17.70
C TRP A 120 -12.07 3.57 17.88
N ASN A 121 -12.17 3.06 19.11
CA ASN A 121 -11.92 1.67 19.46
C ASN A 121 -13.21 0.82 19.64
N SER A 122 -14.37 1.35 19.23
CA SER A 122 -15.65 0.65 19.35
C SER A 122 -15.84 -0.42 18.27
N GLU A 123 -16.66 -1.42 18.56
CA GLU A 123 -17.08 -2.43 17.58
C GLU A 123 -17.88 -1.82 16.42
N GLU A 124 -18.61 -0.72 16.67
CA GLU A 124 -19.35 0.01 15.65
C GLU A 124 -18.42 0.53 14.55
N VAL A 125 -17.32 1.19 14.93
CA VAL A 125 -16.31 1.70 13.99
C VAL A 125 -15.63 0.54 13.25
N GLU A 126 -15.26 -0.51 13.96
CA GLU A 126 -14.66 -1.71 13.39
C GLU A 126 -15.55 -2.37 12.34
N ASN A 127 -16.82 -2.63 12.68
CA ASN A 127 -17.79 -3.23 11.76
C ASN A 127 -18.04 -2.36 10.53
N LYS A 128 -18.04 -1.03 10.69
CA LYS A 128 -18.18 -0.11 9.57
C LYS A 128 -17.00 -0.15 8.62
N ILE A 129 -15.77 -0.24 9.13
CA ILE A 129 -14.57 -0.40 8.30
C ILE A 129 -14.64 -1.72 7.52
N ILE A 130 -14.95 -2.83 8.20
CA ILE A 130 -15.07 -4.15 7.57
C ILE A 130 -16.17 -4.18 6.50
N TYR A 131 -17.26 -3.48 6.73
CA TYR A 131 -18.33 -3.33 5.73
C TYR A 131 -17.85 -2.57 4.47
N LEU A 132 -17.07 -1.50 4.65
CA LEU A 132 -16.55 -0.69 3.55
C LEU A 132 -15.42 -1.37 2.75
N LEU A 133 -14.83 -2.43 3.28
CA LEU A 133 -13.83 -3.24 2.57
C LEU A 133 -14.42 -4.21 1.54
N LYS A 134 -15.72 -4.50 1.62
CA LYS A 134 -16.43 -5.37 0.67
C LYS A 134 -16.69 -4.67 -0.64
#